data_118a1a89fdf14d321aff9ea7954706bc
#
_entry.id   118a1a89fdf14d321aff9ea7954706bc
#
_cell.length_a   1.000
_cell.length_b   1.000
_cell.length_c   1.000
_cell.angle_alpha   90.00
_cell.angle_beta   90.00
_cell.angle_gamma   90.00
#
_symmetry.space_group_name_H-M   'P 1'
#
loop_
_entity.id
_entity.type
_entity.pdbx_description
1 polymer ?
#
loop_
_entity_poly.entity_id
_entity_poly.type
_entity_poly.pdbx_seq_one_letter_code
_entity_poly.pdbx_strand_id
1 'polypeptide(L)'
;MDLTTAQVSRLVSDLEKRLDVKLLQRSTRHRILTDAGAEYAERCREIVALMDEAEAKASGTASTPSGRLRVQCMASFGHHYVAPELADFCASYPEVIVNYSTSQYFPDLLARGVDVSFYLAESLTDSGLVARRLGTTFAVVCASPEYLQRFGEPTTPAALSEHSCLRLINPSITPEWRLTDGQGPVQEFSPQGPLVADTPELLLDVAVRSAGITLLPLFSVIDAIRDGRLRRVLPAWRSPDIGIYALLPSRHFMDARTRAWLEWAERRIVPRLREDAAFFTL
;
A
#
# COMPACT_ATOMS: atom_id res chain seq x y z
N MET A 1 27.77 26.16 7.64
CA MET A 1 29.21 25.93 7.37
C MET A 1 29.53 26.41 5.97
N ASP A 2 30.33 27.45 5.85
CA ASP A 2 30.74 27.97 4.53
C ASP A 2 31.98 27.21 4.06
N LEU A 3 31.75 26.06 3.40
CA LEU A 3 32.82 25.24 2.83
C LEU A 3 33.08 25.64 1.38
N THR A 4 34.34 25.84 1.00
CA THR A 4 34.74 26.05 -0.38
C THR A 4 34.58 24.75 -1.20
N THR A 5 34.40 24.85 -2.50
CA THR A 5 34.28 23.70 -3.42
C THR A 5 35.50 22.75 -3.31
N ALA A 6 36.70 23.32 -3.04
CA ALA A 6 37.91 22.51 -2.86
C ALA A 6 37.87 21.70 -1.56
N GLN A 7 37.37 22.27 -0.46
CA GLN A 7 37.20 21.58 0.82
C GLN A 7 36.18 20.45 0.70
N VAL A 8 35.03 20.69 0.09
CA VAL A 8 34.03 19.66 -0.16
C VAL A 8 34.58 18.50 -0.99
N SER A 9 35.36 18.83 -2.05
CA SER A 9 36.01 17.80 -2.88
C SER A 9 36.99 16.94 -2.13
N ARG A 10 37.76 17.51 -1.17
CA ARG A 10 38.66 16.74 -0.31
C ARG A 10 37.92 15.83 0.65
N LEU A 11 36.91 16.35 1.34
CA LEU A 11 36.10 15.58 2.29
C LEU A 11 35.45 14.37 1.60
N VAL A 12 34.88 14.57 0.40
CA VAL A 12 34.31 13.44 -0.36
C VAL A 12 35.37 12.43 -0.78
N SER A 13 36.56 12.89 -1.23
CA SER A 13 37.65 11.97 -1.60
C SER A 13 38.15 11.15 -0.42
N ASP A 14 38.24 11.75 0.78
CA ASP A 14 38.66 11.06 1.99
C ASP A 14 37.57 10.08 2.49
N LEU A 15 36.32 10.43 2.31
CA LEU A 15 35.20 9.53 2.57
C LEU A 15 35.21 8.31 1.62
N GLU A 16 35.40 8.52 0.30
CA GLU A 16 35.54 7.45 -0.68
C GLU A 16 36.72 6.50 -0.34
N LYS A 17 37.86 7.05 0.08
CA LYS A 17 38.99 6.24 0.53
C LYS A 17 38.68 5.40 1.76
N ARG A 18 37.98 6.00 2.75
CA ARG A 18 37.58 5.29 3.97
C ARG A 18 36.60 4.17 3.73
N LEU A 19 35.67 4.35 2.75
CA LEU A 19 34.67 3.38 2.40
C LEU A 19 35.14 2.36 1.34
N ASP A 20 36.30 2.62 0.72
CA ASP A 20 36.80 1.87 -0.45
C ASP A 20 35.81 1.77 -1.59
N VAL A 21 34.99 2.82 -1.77
CA VAL A 21 33.95 2.87 -2.79
C VAL A 21 33.89 4.27 -3.40
N LYS A 22 33.66 4.35 -4.74
CA LYS A 22 33.42 5.62 -5.42
C LYS A 22 31.96 6.06 -5.24
N LEU A 23 31.77 7.21 -4.62
CA LEU A 23 30.46 7.84 -4.42
C LEU A 23 30.12 8.84 -5.52
N LEU A 24 31.15 9.42 -6.16
CA LEU A 24 31.01 10.35 -7.29
C LEU A 24 31.78 9.83 -8.49
N GLN A 25 31.16 9.89 -9.66
CA GLN A 25 31.82 9.70 -10.94
C GLN A 25 31.88 11.03 -11.72
N ARG A 26 32.96 11.19 -12.49
CA ARG A 26 33.14 12.36 -13.35
C ARG A 26 32.44 12.08 -14.68
N SER A 27 31.43 12.87 -15.02
CA SER A 27 31.01 13.08 -16.41
C SER A 27 31.78 14.26 -16.97
N THR A 28 31.90 14.34 -18.29
CA THR A 28 32.67 15.40 -18.99
C THR A 28 32.16 16.82 -18.69
N ARG A 29 30.99 16.98 -18.12
CA ARG A 29 30.38 18.28 -17.78
C ARG A 29 29.85 18.38 -16.33
N HIS A 30 29.59 17.27 -15.64
CA HIS A 30 28.99 17.28 -14.29
C HIS A 30 29.58 16.18 -13.41
N ARG A 31 29.52 16.38 -12.08
CA ARG A 31 29.71 15.31 -11.11
C ARG A 31 28.36 14.64 -10.86
N ILE A 32 28.29 13.32 -11.05
CA ILE A 32 27.07 12.53 -10.88
C ILE A 32 27.34 11.54 -9.75
N LEU A 33 26.37 11.28 -8.90
CA LEU A 33 26.43 10.23 -7.89
C LEU A 33 26.50 8.86 -8.59
N THR A 34 27.31 7.96 -8.06
CA THR A 34 27.20 6.53 -8.36
C THR A 34 25.98 5.97 -7.64
N ASP A 35 25.56 4.72 -7.96
CA ASP A 35 24.46 4.06 -7.21
C ASP A 35 24.81 3.96 -5.71
N ALA A 36 26.03 3.56 -5.38
CA ALA A 36 26.53 3.55 -4.00
C ALA A 36 26.56 4.96 -3.37
N GLY A 37 26.90 5.98 -4.16
CA GLY A 37 26.88 7.38 -3.73
C GLY A 37 25.46 7.89 -3.46
N ALA A 38 24.51 7.51 -4.28
CA ALA A 38 23.11 7.87 -4.09
C ALA A 38 22.53 7.21 -2.82
N GLU A 39 22.80 5.93 -2.63
CA GLU A 39 22.38 5.19 -1.44
C GLU A 39 23.02 5.76 -0.16
N TYR A 40 24.33 5.99 -0.18
CA TYR A 40 25.05 6.56 0.96
C TYR A 40 24.56 7.97 1.33
N ALA A 41 24.36 8.84 0.33
CA ALA A 41 23.84 10.19 0.56
C ALA A 41 22.44 10.18 1.17
N GLU A 42 21.62 9.21 0.77
CA GLU A 42 20.29 9.07 1.32
C GLU A 42 20.30 8.62 2.78
N ARG A 43 21.16 7.65 3.12
CA ARG A 43 21.35 7.20 4.51
C ARG A 43 21.89 8.33 5.40
N CYS A 44 22.80 9.15 4.86
CA CYS A 44 23.29 10.33 5.60
C CYS A 44 22.16 11.34 5.88
N ARG A 45 21.25 11.58 4.92
CA ARG A 45 20.09 12.47 5.14
C ARG A 45 19.16 11.94 6.21
N GLU A 46 18.93 10.63 6.25
CA GLU A 46 18.13 9.98 7.30
C GLU A 46 18.76 10.19 8.69
N ILE A 47 20.08 10.01 8.80
CA ILE A 47 20.81 10.23 10.07
C ILE A 47 20.70 11.68 10.53
N VAL A 48 20.90 12.64 9.62
CA VAL A 48 20.80 14.07 9.94
C VAL A 48 19.38 14.41 10.41
N ALA A 49 18.34 13.92 9.72
CA ALA A 49 16.96 14.14 10.12
C ALA A 49 16.64 13.57 11.51
N LEU A 50 17.22 12.43 11.87
CA LEU A 50 17.10 11.84 13.21
C LEU A 50 17.82 12.68 14.28
N MET A 51 18.97 13.27 13.94
CA MET A 51 19.67 14.19 14.85
C MET A 51 18.85 15.45 15.10
N ASP A 52 18.30 16.07 14.04
CA ASP A 52 17.46 17.25 14.14
C ASP A 52 16.20 16.97 15.00
N GLU A 53 15.59 15.77 14.86
CA GLU A 53 14.47 15.36 15.71
C GLU A 53 14.88 15.18 17.18
N ALA A 54 16.05 14.58 17.43
CA ALA A 54 16.55 14.40 18.78
C ALA A 54 16.81 15.76 19.47
N GLU A 55 17.37 16.72 18.75
CA GLU A 55 17.61 18.08 19.23
C GLU A 55 16.29 18.82 19.48
N ALA A 56 15.32 18.72 18.58
CA ALA A 56 13.99 19.31 18.74
C ALA A 56 13.24 18.71 19.95
N LYS A 57 13.38 17.40 20.17
CA LYS A 57 12.83 16.73 21.35
C LYS A 57 13.47 17.18 22.66
N ALA A 58 14.80 17.34 22.66
CA ALA A 58 15.56 17.80 23.82
C ALA A 58 15.28 19.26 24.16
N SER A 59 15.03 20.09 23.14
CA SER A 59 14.68 21.50 23.28
C SER A 59 13.19 21.76 23.57
N GLY A 60 12.34 20.73 23.56
CA GLY A 60 10.90 20.86 23.71
C GLY A 60 10.20 21.53 22.52
N THR A 61 10.91 21.70 21.40
CA THR A 61 10.37 22.29 20.16
C THR A 61 9.79 21.18 19.30
N ALA A 62 8.55 21.33 18.83
CA ALA A 62 7.99 20.39 17.85
C ALA A 62 8.77 20.52 16.53
N SER A 63 9.36 19.42 16.06
CA SER A 63 10.03 19.41 14.76
C SER A 63 8.98 19.56 13.66
N THR A 64 9.16 20.53 12.77
CA THR A 64 8.31 20.67 11.58
C THR A 64 8.58 19.52 10.62
N PRO A 65 7.54 18.79 10.16
CA PRO A 65 7.72 17.72 9.19
C PRO A 65 8.34 18.26 7.90
N SER A 66 9.49 17.71 7.49
CA SER A 66 10.22 18.14 6.30
C SER A 66 11.02 17.00 5.67
N GLY A 67 11.47 17.18 4.42
CA GLY A 67 12.27 16.22 3.69
C GLY A 67 11.45 15.17 2.95
N ARG A 68 12.09 14.06 2.56
CA ARG A 68 11.48 13.03 1.68
C ARG A 68 10.82 11.94 2.49
N LEU A 69 9.51 11.78 2.32
CA LEU A 69 8.69 10.69 2.87
C LEU A 69 8.44 9.63 1.79
N ARG A 70 8.89 8.40 2.04
CA ARG A 70 8.71 7.27 1.11
C ARG A 70 7.58 6.37 1.59
N VAL A 71 6.48 6.43 0.85
CA VAL A 71 5.27 5.64 1.12
C VAL A 71 5.15 4.55 0.07
N GLN A 72 4.98 3.30 0.52
CA GLN A 72 4.65 2.18 -0.35
C GLN A 72 3.25 1.65 -0.02
N CYS A 73 2.50 1.26 -1.04
CA CYS A 73 1.17 0.67 -0.85
C CYS A 73 0.96 -0.52 -1.79
N MET A 74 0.02 -1.41 -1.45
CA MET A 74 -0.63 -2.22 -2.48
C MET A 74 -1.42 -1.31 -3.40
N ALA A 75 -1.32 -1.54 -4.73
CA ALA A 75 -1.76 -0.57 -5.75
C ALA A 75 -3.22 -0.14 -5.58
N SER A 76 -4.14 -1.09 -5.46
CA SER A 76 -5.57 -0.81 -5.34
C SER A 76 -5.89 -0.04 -4.04
N PHE A 77 -5.34 -0.45 -2.90
CA PHE A 77 -5.52 0.28 -1.64
C PHE A 77 -5.01 1.71 -1.74
N GLY A 78 -3.83 1.87 -2.33
CA GLY A 78 -3.25 3.18 -2.54
C GLY A 78 -4.09 4.08 -3.43
N HIS A 79 -4.68 3.53 -4.50
CA HIS A 79 -5.56 4.27 -5.39
C HIS A 79 -6.83 4.76 -4.68
N HIS A 80 -7.49 3.90 -3.91
CA HIS A 80 -8.78 4.21 -3.30
C HIS A 80 -8.68 5.04 -2.01
N TYR A 81 -7.64 4.86 -1.20
CA TYR A 81 -7.56 5.52 0.11
C TYR A 81 -6.40 6.49 0.27
N VAL A 82 -5.24 6.22 -0.35
CA VAL A 82 -4.06 7.08 -0.17
C VAL A 82 -4.06 8.23 -1.16
N ALA A 83 -4.28 7.96 -2.44
CA ALA A 83 -4.21 8.98 -3.50
C ALA A 83 -5.16 10.17 -3.26
N PRO A 84 -6.42 9.98 -2.82
CA PRO A 84 -7.32 11.09 -2.51
C PRO A 84 -6.80 12.03 -1.41
N GLU A 85 -5.98 11.52 -0.49
CA GLU A 85 -5.47 12.26 0.66
C GLU A 85 -4.12 12.97 0.38
N LEU A 86 -3.41 12.58 -0.70
CA LEU A 86 -2.07 13.10 -0.97
C LEU A 86 -2.06 14.60 -1.24
N ALA A 87 -3.05 15.13 -1.96
CA ALA A 87 -3.10 16.54 -2.30
C ALA A 87 -3.22 17.41 -1.04
N ASP A 88 -4.14 17.06 -0.15
CA ASP A 88 -4.36 17.78 1.10
C ASP A 88 -3.18 17.64 2.08
N PHE A 89 -2.58 16.46 2.11
CA PHE A 89 -1.38 16.22 2.92
C PHE A 89 -0.21 17.08 2.44
N CYS A 90 0.10 17.09 1.14
CA CYS A 90 1.18 17.90 0.57
C CYS A 90 0.94 19.40 0.77
N ALA A 91 -0.31 19.86 0.68
CA ALA A 91 -0.67 21.25 0.98
C ALA A 91 -0.47 21.61 2.46
N SER A 92 -0.74 20.67 3.38
CA SER A 92 -0.59 20.87 4.82
C SER A 92 0.87 20.80 5.28
N TYR A 93 1.73 20.09 4.54
CA TYR A 93 3.15 19.90 4.85
C TYR A 93 4.02 20.21 3.62
N PRO A 94 4.15 21.48 3.21
CA PRO A 94 4.80 21.87 1.96
C PRO A 94 6.30 21.56 1.91
N GLU A 95 6.94 21.35 3.04
CA GLU A 95 8.35 20.96 3.12
C GLU A 95 8.56 19.44 3.02
N VAL A 96 7.46 18.64 2.96
CA VAL A 96 7.53 17.19 2.80
C VAL A 96 7.37 16.83 1.32
N ILE A 97 8.35 16.11 0.78
CA ILE A 97 8.30 15.56 -0.58
C ILE A 97 7.88 14.08 -0.47
N VAL A 98 6.66 13.76 -0.89
CA VAL A 98 6.16 12.39 -0.86
C VAL A 98 6.65 11.62 -2.09
N ASN A 99 7.40 10.54 -1.85
CA ASN A 99 7.76 9.54 -2.85
C ASN A 99 6.83 8.34 -2.68
N TYR A 100 5.88 8.21 -3.58
CA TYR A 100 4.89 7.14 -3.55
C TYR A 100 5.28 6.01 -4.51
N SER A 101 5.17 4.76 -4.05
CA SER A 101 5.41 3.57 -4.86
C SER A 101 4.38 2.47 -4.56
N THR A 102 4.22 1.52 -5.47
CA THR A 102 3.31 0.39 -5.29
C THR A 102 4.05 -0.95 -5.34
N SER A 103 3.59 -1.91 -4.55
CA SER A 103 4.06 -3.30 -4.58
C SER A 103 2.98 -4.23 -4.06
N GLN A 104 2.87 -5.41 -4.68
CA GLN A 104 1.98 -6.48 -4.22
C GLN A 104 2.72 -7.48 -3.30
N TYR A 105 4.03 -7.35 -3.20
CA TYR A 105 4.86 -8.22 -2.36
C TYR A 105 4.99 -7.65 -0.95
N PHE A 106 5.24 -8.56 0.01
CA PHE A 106 5.58 -8.13 1.37
C PHE A 106 6.80 -7.20 1.33
N PRO A 107 6.74 -6.02 1.99
CA PRO A 107 7.74 -4.99 1.78
C PRO A 107 9.06 -5.29 2.49
N ASP A 108 10.17 -5.11 1.78
CA ASP A 108 11.49 -4.98 2.39
C ASP A 108 11.79 -3.49 2.63
N LEU A 109 11.32 -2.97 3.77
CA LEU A 109 11.38 -1.55 4.08
C LEU A 109 12.82 -1.05 4.22
N LEU A 110 13.69 -1.87 4.83
CA LEU A 110 15.08 -1.49 5.10
C LEU A 110 15.90 -1.44 3.82
N ALA A 111 15.87 -2.51 3.00
CA ALA A 111 16.65 -2.55 1.77
C ALA A 111 16.19 -1.52 0.74
N ARG A 112 14.89 -1.18 0.73
CA ARG A 112 14.33 -0.21 -0.22
C ARG A 112 14.23 1.22 0.34
N GLY A 113 14.61 1.43 1.60
CA GLY A 113 14.52 2.73 2.26
C GLY A 113 13.10 3.28 2.33
N VAL A 114 12.10 2.41 2.52
CA VAL A 114 10.69 2.81 2.65
C VAL A 114 10.40 3.19 4.10
N ASP A 115 9.81 4.36 4.31
CA ASP A 115 9.51 4.87 5.66
C ASP A 115 8.23 4.24 6.22
N VAL A 116 7.22 4.05 5.35
CA VAL A 116 5.94 3.42 5.72
C VAL A 116 5.38 2.61 4.55
N SER A 117 4.87 1.41 4.83
CA SER A 117 4.13 0.63 3.83
C SER A 117 2.73 0.29 4.33
N PHE A 118 1.71 0.55 3.50
CA PHE A 118 0.36 0.04 3.74
C PHE A 118 0.21 -1.32 3.07
N TYR A 119 -0.03 -2.33 3.88
CA TYR A 119 -0.08 -3.72 3.45
C TYR A 119 -1.35 -4.41 3.94
N LEU A 120 -1.92 -5.26 3.10
CA LEU A 120 -3.13 -6.00 3.37
C LEU A 120 -2.83 -7.50 3.44
N ALA A 121 -3.26 -8.14 4.53
CA ALA A 121 -3.10 -9.57 4.72
C ALA A 121 -4.12 -10.11 5.73
N GLU A 122 -4.49 -11.38 5.63
CA GLU A 122 -5.28 -12.07 6.66
C GLU A 122 -4.47 -12.22 7.95
N SER A 123 -3.17 -12.50 7.82
CA SER A 123 -2.22 -12.55 8.92
C SER A 123 -0.86 -12.06 8.47
N LEU A 124 -0.10 -11.49 9.40
CA LEU A 124 1.29 -11.08 9.13
C LEU A 124 2.24 -12.20 9.57
N THR A 125 3.25 -12.44 8.75
CA THR A 125 4.41 -13.26 9.15
C THR A 125 5.31 -12.45 10.09
N ASP A 126 6.01 -13.13 10.99
CA ASP A 126 7.02 -12.49 11.84
C ASP A 126 8.19 -12.00 10.94
N SER A 127 8.38 -10.69 10.91
CA SER A 127 9.32 -10.04 9.99
C SER A 127 10.26 -9.04 10.68
N GLY A 128 10.16 -8.89 11.99
CA GLY A 128 10.88 -7.85 12.72
C GLY A 128 10.39 -6.42 12.43
N LEU A 129 9.42 -6.22 11.53
CA LEU A 129 8.80 -4.93 11.26
C LEU A 129 7.78 -4.59 12.35
N VAL A 130 7.58 -3.29 12.55
CA VAL A 130 6.49 -2.82 13.40
C VAL A 130 5.22 -2.73 12.59
N ALA A 131 4.21 -3.48 13.01
CA ALA A 131 2.89 -3.45 12.38
C ALA A 131 1.91 -2.68 13.26
N ARG A 132 1.26 -1.65 12.67
CA ARG A 132 0.14 -0.93 13.27
C ARG A 132 -1.11 -1.25 12.47
N ARG A 133 -2.06 -1.95 13.10
CA ARG A 133 -3.33 -2.26 12.45
C ARG A 133 -4.20 -1.01 12.37
N LEU A 134 -4.59 -0.64 11.16
CA LEU A 134 -5.45 0.52 10.87
C LEU A 134 -6.92 0.14 10.82
N GLY A 135 -7.22 -1.09 10.39
CA GLY A 135 -8.58 -1.57 10.25
C GLY A 135 -8.64 -2.93 9.58
N THR A 136 -9.82 -3.25 9.09
CA THR A 136 -10.10 -4.46 8.30
C THR A 136 -10.91 -4.12 7.07
N THR A 137 -10.79 -4.95 6.06
CA THR A 137 -11.67 -5.03 4.90
C THR A 137 -11.97 -6.49 4.60
N PHE A 138 -12.75 -6.75 3.58
CA PHE A 138 -13.05 -8.08 3.05
C PHE A 138 -13.30 -7.99 1.55
N ALA A 139 -13.34 -9.12 0.87
CA ALA A 139 -13.71 -9.20 -0.53
C ALA A 139 -15.16 -9.70 -0.69
N VAL A 140 -15.81 -9.24 -1.74
CA VAL A 140 -17.18 -9.63 -2.08
C VAL A 140 -17.24 -10.23 -3.47
N VAL A 141 -18.14 -11.20 -3.64
CA VAL A 141 -18.44 -11.78 -4.95
C VAL A 141 -19.37 -10.83 -5.70
N CYS A 142 -19.03 -10.47 -6.92
CA CYS A 142 -19.83 -9.56 -7.72
C CYS A 142 -19.75 -9.87 -9.22
N ALA A 143 -20.79 -9.45 -9.95
CA ALA A 143 -20.89 -9.54 -11.40
C ALA A 143 -21.77 -8.42 -11.93
N SER A 144 -21.71 -8.15 -13.24
CA SER A 144 -22.64 -7.21 -13.86
C SER A 144 -24.06 -7.76 -13.91
N PRO A 145 -25.11 -6.89 -13.85
CA PRO A 145 -26.50 -7.33 -14.04
C PRO A 145 -26.71 -8.07 -15.35
N GLU A 146 -26.07 -7.65 -16.43
CA GLU A 146 -26.18 -8.29 -17.75
C GLU A 146 -25.60 -9.71 -17.74
N TYR A 147 -24.44 -9.93 -17.09
CA TYR A 147 -23.90 -11.28 -16.94
C TYR A 147 -24.89 -12.20 -16.22
N LEU A 148 -25.43 -11.74 -15.09
CA LEU A 148 -26.37 -12.51 -14.27
C LEU A 148 -27.69 -12.80 -15.02
N GLN A 149 -28.16 -11.87 -15.87
CA GLN A 149 -29.33 -12.08 -16.70
C GLN A 149 -29.12 -13.18 -17.76
N ARG A 150 -27.90 -13.29 -18.31
CA ARG A 150 -27.56 -14.24 -19.37
C ARG A 150 -27.23 -15.64 -18.86
N PHE A 151 -26.54 -15.72 -17.71
CA PHE A 151 -25.98 -16.98 -17.20
C PHE A 151 -26.61 -17.45 -15.88
N GLY A 152 -27.55 -16.71 -15.33
CA GLY A 152 -28.14 -16.97 -14.02
C GLY A 152 -27.33 -16.37 -12.86
N GLU A 153 -27.96 -16.31 -11.69
CA GLU A 153 -27.32 -15.84 -10.45
C GLU A 153 -27.04 -17.05 -9.55
N PRO A 154 -25.77 -17.33 -9.19
CA PRO A 154 -25.46 -18.41 -8.29
C PRO A 154 -26.02 -18.13 -6.89
N THR A 155 -26.69 -19.10 -6.30
CA THR A 155 -27.31 -19.01 -4.97
C THR A 155 -26.48 -19.65 -3.86
N THR A 156 -25.47 -20.43 -4.22
CA THR A 156 -24.53 -21.09 -3.31
C THR A 156 -23.09 -20.93 -3.80
N PRO A 157 -22.07 -21.00 -2.94
CA PRO A 157 -20.67 -21.01 -3.36
C PRO A 157 -20.36 -22.13 -4.38
N ALA A 158 -20.97 -23.31 -4.24
CA ALA A 158 -20.76 -24.43 -5.16
C ALA A 158 -21.25 -24.13 -6.58
N ALA A 159 -22.32 -23.34 -6.74
CA ALA A 159 -22.84 -22.95 -8.05
C ALA A 159 -21.87 -22.07 -8.86
N LEU A 160 -20.86 -21.47 -8.22
CA LEU A 160 -19.81 -20.71 -8.92
C LEU A 160 -19.03 -21.58 -9.93
N SER A 161 -19.03 -22.92 -9.76
CA SER A 161 -18.37 -23.83 -10.70
C SER A 161 -18.99 -23.83 -12.10
N GLU A 162 -20.23 -23.37 -12.23
CA GLU A 162 -20.95 -23.26 -13.51
C GLU A 162 -20.72 -21.89 -14.19
N HIS A 163 -19.97 -21.00 -13.55
CA HIS A 163 -19.74 -19.65 -14.01
C HIS A 163 -18.28 -19.38 -14.43
N SER A 164 -18.12 -18.43 -15.34
CA SER A 164 -16.82 -17.86 -15.66
C SER A 164 -16.33 -16.98 -14.49
N CYS A 165 -15.24 -17.36 -13.84
CA CYS A 165 -14.66 -16.63 -12.72
C CYS A 165 -13.42 -15.86 -13.14
N LEU A 166 -13.42 -14.54 -12.88
CA LEU A 166 -12.28 -13.65 -13.13
C LEU A 166 -11.43 -13.61 -11.87
N ARG A 167 -10.18 -14.07 -11.98
CA ARG A 167 -9.34 -14.38 -10.81
C ARG A 167 -8.34 -13.30 -10.49
N LEU A 168 -8.38 -12.81 -9.27
CA LEU A 168 -7.29 -11.99 -8.72
C LEU A 168 -6.17 -12.91 -8.23
N ILE A 169 -4.95 -12.66 -8.69
CA ILE A 169 -3.74 -13.27 -8.13
C ILE A 169 -2.97 -12.21 -7.34
N ASN A 170 -2.48 -12.63 -6.19
CA ASN A 170 -1.61 -11.80 -5.36
C ASN A 170 -0.66 -12.75 -4.61
N PRO A 171 0.63 -12.44 -4.49
CA PRO A 171 1.59 -13.28 -3.76
C PRO A 171 1.21 -13.59 -2.31
N SER A 172 0.31 -12.77 -1.73
CA SER A 172 -0.14 -12.87 -0.34
C SER A 172 -1.52 -13.51 -0.19
N ILE A 173 -2.16 -13.93 -1.29
CA ILE A 173 -3.51 -14.49 -1.31
C ILE A 173 -3.46 -15.86 -2.00
N THR A 174 -4.14 -16.85 -1.40
CA THR A 174 -4.29 -18.16 -2.03
C THR A 174 -5.09 -18.04 -3.33
N PRO A 175 -4.82 -18.89 -4.34
CA PRO A 175 -5.58 -18.87 -5.59
C PRO A 175 -7.04 -19.30 -5.43
N GLU A 176 -7.37 -19.98 -4.34
CA GLU A 176 -8.72 -20.40 -3.98
C GLU A 176 -9.51 -19.22 -3.40
N TRP A 177 -10.77 -19.12 -3.79
CA TRP A 177 -11.70 -18.20 -3.14
C TRP A 177 -12.15 -18.79 -1.81
N ARG A 178 -11.83 -18.10 -0.73
CA ARG A 178 -12.23 -18.44 0.61
C ARG A 178 -13.46 -17.62 0.99
N LEU A 179 -14.58 -18.30 1.24
CA LEU A 179 -15.86 -17.67 1.50
C LEU A 179 -16.41 -18.10 2.86
N THR A 180 -16.97 -17.16 3.60
CA THR A 180 -17.62 -17.39 4.90
C THR A 180 -18.95 -16.64 4.98
N ASP A 181 -19.93 -17.25 5.61
CA ASP A 181 -21.21 -16.63 6.00
C ASP A 181 -21.19 -16.18 7.48
N GLY A 182 -20.08 -16.36 8.19
CA GLY A 182 -19.92 -16.03 9.59
C GLY A 182 -20.58 -17.03 10.57
N GLN A 183 -21.28 -18.06 10.08
CA GLN A 183 -21.99 -19.06 10.88
C GLN A 183 -21.28 -20.41 10.88
N GLY A 184 -20.64 -20.74 9.75
CA GLY A 184 -20.01 -22.03 9.52
C GLY A 184 -18.51 -21.93 9.23
N PRO A 185 -17.88 -23.06 8.86
CA PRO A 185 -16.50 -23.07 8.43
C PRO A 185 -16.30 -22.29 7.13
N VAL A 186 -15.11 -21.77 6.93
CA VAL A 186 -14.72 -21.15 5.65
C VAL A 186 -14.81 -22.22 4.56
N GLN A 187 -15.53 -21.92 3.47
CA GLN A 187 -15.59 -22.74 2.28
C GLN A 187 -14.53 -22.31 1.29
N GLU A 188 -13.82 -23.26 0.72
CA GLU A 188 -12.82 -23.01 -0.32
C GLU A 188 -13.38 -23.41 -1.67
N PHE A 189 -13.22 -22.54 -2.65
CA PHE A 189 -13.65 -22.74 -4.02
C PHE A 189 -12.50 -22.43 -4.98
N SER A 190 -12.21 -23.36 -5.89
CA SER A 190 -11.20 -23.17 -6.94
C SER A 190 -11.84 -22.55 -8.19
N PRO A 191 -11.74 -21.23 -8.37
CA PRO A 191 -12.41 -20.54 -9.46
C PRO A 191 -11.80 -20.93 -10.82
N GLN A 192 -12.65 -21.12 -11.82
CA GLN A 192 -12.25 -21.40 -13.20
C GLN A 192 -12.72 -20.29 -14.12
N GLY A 193 -11.87 -19.88 -15.06
CA GLY A 193 -12.24 -18.83 -16.01
C GLY A 193 -11.08 -18.34 -16.85
N PRO A 194 -11.35 -17.53 -17.87
CA PRO A 194 -10.41 -17.18 -18.93
C PRO A 194 -9.39 -16.11 -18.53
N LEU A 195 -9.63 -15.40 -17.40
CA LEU A 195 -8.80 -14.25 -17.04
C LEU A 195 -8.26 -14.37 -15.61
N VAL A 196 -6.96 -14.11 -15.53
CA VAL A 196 -6.21 -13.97 -14.27
C VAL A 196 -5.46 -12.65 -14.31
N ALA A 197 -5.58 -11.83 -13.28
CA ALA A 197 -4.87 -10.55 -13.18
C ALA A 197 -4.44 -10.27 -11.74
N ASP A 198 -3.45 -9.42 -11.56
CA ASP A 198 -2.93 -8.98 -10.27
C ASP A 198 -3.50 -7.62 -9.82
N THR A 199 -4.35 -7.03 -10.65
CA THR A 199 -4.92 -5.70 -10.45
C THR A 199 -6.43 -5.78 -10.33
N PRO A 200 -7.02 -5.48 -9.15
CA PRO A 200 -8.47 -5.48 -8.95
C PRO A 200 -9.23 -4.59 -9.93
N GLU A 201 -8.69 -3.42 -10.28
CA GLU A 201 -9.31 -2.45 -11.19
C GLU A 201 -9.51 -3.02 -12.59
N LEU A 202 -8.54 -3.81 -13.09
CA LEU A 202 -8.68 -4.49 -14.39
C LEU A 202 -9.80 -5.51 -14.34
N LEU A 203 -9.87 -6.31 -13.27
CA LEU A 203 -10.93 -7.31 -13.11
C LEU A 203 -12.32 -6.66 -12.94
N LEU A 204 -12.38 -5.52 -12.24
CA LEU A 204 -13.60 -4.70 -12.15
C LEU A 204 -14.08 -4.26 -13.53
N ASP A 205 -13.20 -3.68 -14.35
CA ASP A 205 -13.55 -3.22 -15.69
C ASP A 205 -14.03 -4.34 -16.59
N VAL A 206 -13.42 -5.50 -16.49
CA VAL A 206 -13.82 -6.70 -17.26
C VAL A 206 -15.13 -7.30 -16.74
N ALA A 207 -15.36 -7.31 -15.43
CA ALA A 207 -16.60 -7.77 -14.83
C ALA A 207 -17.79 -6.87 -15.20
N VAL A 208 -17.61 -5.55 -15.20
CA VAL A 208 -18.61 -4.57 -15.67
C VAL A 208 -18.99 -4.81 -17.14
N ARG A 209 -18.06 -5.31 -17.96
CA ARG A 209 -18.31 -5.70 -19.37
C ARG A 209 -18.87 -7.11 -19.52
N SER A 210 -19.43 -7.68 -18.45
CA SER A 210 -20.18 -8.95 -18.47
C SER A 210 -19.34 -10.19 -18.83
N ALA A 211 -18.03 -10.18 -18.51
CA ALA A 211 -17.15 -11.30 -18.82
C ALA A 211 -17.15 -12.42 -17.77
N GLY A 212 -17.69 -12.16 -16.55
CA GLY A 212 -17.71 -13.18 -15.50
C GLY A 212 -18.02 -12.62 -14.12
N ILE A 213 -17.93 -13.52 -13.14
CA ILE A 213 -18.03 -13.25 -11.70
C ILE A 213 -16.62 -13.03 -11.14
N THR A 214 -16.47 -12.13 -10.19
CA THR A 214 -15.17 -11.88 -9.54
C THR A 214 -15.32 -11.76 -8.02
N LEU A 215 -14.25 -12.08 -7.29
CA LEU A 215 -14.09 -11.84 -5.85
C LEU A 215 -13.06 -10.74 -5.67
N LEU A 216 -13.48 -9.55 -5.30
CA LEU A 216 -12.60 -8.38 -5.18
C LEU A 216 -12.76 -7.69 -3.83
N PRO A 217 -11.70 -7.02 -3.35
CA PRO A 217 -11.77 -6.18 -2.16
C PRO A 217 -12.93 -5.20 -2.25
N LEU A 218 -13.66 -5.04 -1.15
CA LEU A 218 -14.85 -4.20 -1.08
C LEU A 218 -14.61 -2.80 -1.63
N PHE A 219 -13.53 -2.16 -1.22
CA PHE A 219 -13.20 -0.79 -1.62
C PHE A 219 -12.97 -0.61 -3.12
N SER A 220 -12.57 -1.67 -3.85
CA SER A 220 -12.37 -1.58 -5.30
C SER A 220 -13.69 -1.69 -6.09
N VAL A 221 -14.74 -2.23 -5.50
CA VAL A 221 -16.03 -2.48 -6.19
C VAL A 221 -17.21 -1.69 -5.64
N ILE A 222 -17.08 -1.06 -4.49
CA ILE A 222 -18.17 -0.42 -3.75
C ILE A 222 -18.90 0.64 -4.61
N ASP A 223 -18.17 1.48 -5.33
CA ASP A 223 -18.78 2.50 -6.20
C ASP A 223 -19.49 1.87 -7.41
N ALA A 224 -18.91 0.83 -8.01
CA ALA A 224 -19.56 0.12 -9.10
C ALA A 224 -20.85 -0.59 -8.63
N ILE A 225 -20.92 -1.02 -7.38
CA ILE A 225 -22.13 -1.60 -6.80
C ILE A 225 -23.14 -0.49 -6.47
N ARG A 226 -22.73 0.64 -5.90
CA ARG A 226 -23.60 1.80 -5.65
C ARG A 226 -24.24 2.33 -6.93
N ASP A 227 -23.45 2.39 -8.00
CA ASP A 227 -23.88 2.87 -9.32
C ASP A 227 -24.70 1.82 -10.11
N GLY A 228 -24.85 0.59 -9.60
CA GLY A 228 -25.56 -0.50 -10.26
C GLY A 228 -24.82 -1.12 -11.46
N ARG A 229 -23.56 -0.78 -11.69
CA ARG A 229 -22.71 -1.41 -12.73
C ARG A 229 -22.33 -2.83 -12.36
N LEU A 230 -22.20 -3.11 -11.08
CA LEU A 230 -22.08 -4.46 -10.52
C LEU A 230 -23.17 -4.71 -9.50
N ARG A 231 -23.51 -5.99 -9.30
CA ARG A 231 -24.34 -6.48 -8.21
C ARG A 231 -23.52 -7.42 -7.35
N ARG A 232 -23.72 -7.34 -6.03
CA ARG A 232 -23.20 -8.33 -5.10
C ARG A 232 -23.95 -9.65 -5.34
N VAL A 233 -23.17 -10.69 -5.56
CA VAL A 233 -23.62 -12.07 -5.69
C VAL A 233 -23.33 -12.79 -4.37
N LEU A 234 -24.15 -13.77 -4.00
CA LEU A 234 -24.01 -14.48 -2.73
C LEU A 234 -23.96 -13.51 -1.53
N PRO A 235 -24.99 -12.70 -1.28
CA PRO A 235 -24.94 -11.61 -0.31
C PRO A 235 -24.68 -12.06 1.14
N ALA A 236 -24.99 -13.31 1.48
CA ALA A 236 -24.64 -13.89 2.79
C ALA A 236 -23.16 -14.29 2.90
N TRP A 237 -22.41 -14.28 1.81
CA TRP A 237 -21.03 -14.76 1.76
C TRP A 237 -20.05 -13.62 1.45
N ARG A 238 -18.88 -13.68 2.07
CA ARG A 238 -17.76 -12.78 1.82
C ARG A 238 -16.43 -13.48 2.10
N SER A 239 -15.32 -12.88 1.75
CA SER A 239 -14.04 -13.41 2.22
C SER A 239 -13.92 -13.31 3.76
N PRO A 240 -13.02 -14.06 4.39
CA PRO A 240 -12.52 -13.73 5.73
C PRO A 240 -12.02 -12.28 5.80
N ASP A 241 -11.89 -11.77 7.02
CA ASP A 241 -11.37 -10.42 7.25
C ASP A 241 -9.92 -10.31 6.79
N ILE A 242 -9.63 -9.24 6.06
CA ILE A 242 -8.30 -8.87 5.62
C ILE A 242 -7.85 -7.67 6.46
N GLY A 243 -6.81 -7.85 7.27
CA GLY A 243 -6.22 -6.77 8.06
C GLY A 243 -5.52 -5.75 7.17
N ILE A 244 -5.65 -4.47 7.52
CA ILE A 244 -4.96 -3.35 6.90
C ILE A 244 -3.92 -2.85 7.89
N TYR A 245 -2.67 -2.86 7.49
CA TYR A 245 -1.53 -2.56 8.37
C TYR A 245 -0.68 -1.43 7.80
N ALA A 246 -0.27 -0.51 8.66
CA ALA A 246 0.89 0.33 8.42
C ALA A 246 2.13 -0.39 8.98
N LEU A 247 3.06 -0.74 8.09
CA LEU A 247 4.32 -1.39 8.42
C LEU A 247 5.45 -0.37 8.46
N LEU A 248 6.28 -0.44 9.50
CA LEU A 248 7.35 0.51 9.80
C LEU A 248 8.65 -0.26 10.10
N PRO A 249 9.82 0.31 9.77
CA PRO A 249 11.10 -0.32 10.05
C PRO A 249 11.41 -0.45 11.55
N SER A 250 10.98 0.50 12.37
CA SER A 250 11.28 0.55 13.81
C SER A 250 10.23 1.32 14.62
N ARG A 251 10.12 0.99 15.92
CA ARG A 251 9.31 1.74 16.89
C ARG A 251 10.04 2.96 17.46
N HIS A 252 11.35 2.90 17.51
CA HIS A 252 12.15 3.85 18.29
C HIS A 252 12.56 5.09 17.51
N PHE A 253 12.57 5.02 16.17
CA PHE A 253 13.06 6.09 15.30
C PHE A 253 12.01 6.42 14.23
N MET A 254 10.96 7.11 14.65
CA MET A 254 9.95 7.64 13.75
C MET A 254 10.14 9.15 13.65
N ASP A 255 10.59 9.62 12.50
CA ASP A 255 10.78 11.04 12.25
C ASP A 255 9.45 11.81 12.17
N ALA A 256 9.50 13.14 12.21
CA ALA A 256 8.33 13.99 12.28
C ALA A 256 7.42 13.84 11.05
N ARG A 257 8.00 13.64 9.84
CA ARG A 257 7.20 13.47 8.60
C ARG A 257 6.47 12.13 8.57
N THR A 258 7.10 11.04 8.99
CA THR A 258 6.47 9.72 9.09
C THR A 258 5.36 9.71 10.13
N ARG A 259 5.58 10.37 11.28
CA ARG A 259 4.56 10.54 12.32
C ARG A 259 3.37 11.34 11.80
N ALA A 260 3.61 12.49 11.16
CA ALA A 260 2.56 13.32 10.58
C ALA A 260 1.72 12.55 9.54
N TRP A 261 2.36 11.73 8.70
CA TRP A 261 1.67 10.89 7.73
C TRP A 261 0.79 9.81 8.39
N LEU A 262 1.30 9.13 9.42
CA LEU A 262 0.51 8.12 10.13
C LEU A 262 -0.68 8.74 10.86
N GLU A 263 -0.51 9.88 11.51
CA GLU A 263 -1.60 10.62 12.14
C GLU A 263 -2.62 11.11 11.12
N TRP A 264 -2.16 11.52 9.93
CA TRP A 264 -3.04 11.87 8.81
C TRP A 264 -3.86 10.68 8.36
N ALA A 265 -3.19 9.55 8.11
CA ALA A 265 -3.84 8.31 7.71
C ALA A 265 -4.90 7.85 8.73
N GLU A 266 -4.62 7.96 10.03
CA GLU A 266 -5.57 7.62 11.07
C GLU A 266 -6.79 8.54 11.09
N ARG A 267 -6.59 9.82 10.87
CA ARG A 267 -7.69 10.80 10.89
C ARG A 267 -8.54 10.78 9.63
N ARG A 268 -7.96 10.43 8.48
CA ARG A 268 -8.61 10.57 7.18
C ARG A 268 -8.94 9.24 6.51
N ILE A 269 -8.05 8.26 6.58
CA ILE A 269 -8.24 6.95 5.93
C ILE A 269 -9.06 6.00 6.81
N VAL A 270 -8.75 5.90 8.10
CA VAL A 270 -9.41 4.95 8.99
C VAL A 270 -10.93 5.16 9.09
N PRO A 271 -11.49 6.39 9.18
CA PRO A 271 -12.95 6.59 9.15
C PRO A 271 -13.58 6.06 7.86
N ARG A 272 -12.99 6.35 6.69
CA ARG A 272 -13.50 5.86 5.40
C ARG A 272 -13.49 4.34 5.30
N LEU A 273 -12.44 3.68 5.83
CA LEU A 273 -12.42 2.22 5.91
C LEU A 273 -13.59 1.65 6.70
N ARG A 274 -13.98 2.32 7.79
CA ARG A 274 -15.12 1.91 8.63
C ARG A 274 -16.46 2.15 7.93
N GLU A 275 -16.61 3.28 7.26
CA GLU A 275 -17.81 3.61 6.48
C GLU A 275 -18.04 2.60 5.35
N ASP A 276 -16.99 2.26 4.59
CA ASP A 276 -17.09 1.28 3.52
C ASP A 276 -17.40 -0.12 4.07
N ALA A 277 -16.77 -0.53 5.17
CA ALA A 277 -17.07 -1.81 5.81
C ALA A 277 -18.53 -1.89 6.30
N ALA A 278 -19.09 -0.79 6.82
CA ALA A 278 -20.46 -0.72 7.29
C ALA A 278 -21.50 -0.81 6.15
N PHE A 279 -21.13 -0.43 4.93
CA PHE A 279 -22.06 -0.44 3.77
C PHE A 279 -22.71 -1.81 3.49
N PHE A 280 -22.04 -2.92 3.88
CA PHE A 280 -22.58 -4.27 3.70
C PHE A 280 -22.90 -5.00 5.01
N THR A 281 -22.92 -4.28 6.12
CA THR A 281 -23.28 -4.86 7.43
C THR A 281 -24.75 -4.62 7.77
N LEU A 282 -25.47 -3.97 6.87
CA LEU A 282 -26.91 -3.67 6.99
C LEU A 282 -27.77 -4.69 6.26
#